data_042934c88f4247d401f3a1b61889201f
#
_entry.id   042934c88f4247d401f3a1b61889201f
#
_cell.length_a   1.000
_cell.length_b   1.000
_cell.length_c   1.000
_cell.angle_alpha   90.00
_cell.angle_beta   90.00
_cell.angle_gamma   90.00
#
_symmetry.space_group_name_H-M   'P 1'
#
loop_
_entity.id
_entity.type
_entity.pdbx_description
1 polymer ?
#
loop_
_entity_poly.entity_id
_entity_poly.type
_entity_poly.pdbx_seq_one_letter_code
_entity_poly.pdbx_strand_id
1 'polypeptide(L)'
;MLAQDEMWRVRNAVAENINTPADVLAMLAKDVDIDVRCMVTDNKNTSVETLVMLSKDNNEWVSEAAENALKERKEKSKTRMER
;
A
#
# COMPACT_ATOMS: atom_id res chain seq x y z
N MET A 1 15.17 -17.91 8.77
CA MET A 1 15.65 -16.97 7.80
C MET A 1 15.17 -17.28 6.40
N LEU A 2 15.52 -18.45 5.89
CA LEU A 2 15.08 -18.81 4.55
C LEU A 2 13.58 -18.88 4.44
N ALA A 3 12.94 -19.38 5.49
CA ALA A 3 11.49 -19.48 5.50
C ALA A 3 10.85 -18.10 5.44
N GLN A 4 11.49 -17.12 6.09
CA GLN A 4 10.97 -15.76 6.04
C GLN A 4 11.12 -15.14 4.67
N ASP A 5 12.23 -15.46 4.00
CA ASP A 5 12.43 -14.94 2.65
C ASP A 5 11.40 -15.48 1.70
N GLU A 6 11.06 -16.76 1.86
CA GLU A 6 10.03 -17.35 1.03
C GLU A 6 8.66 -16.75 1.34
N MET A 7 8.41 -16.49 2.60
CA MET A 7 7.11 -15.97 3.00
C MET A 7 6.90 -14.53 2.56
N TRP A 8 7.98 -13.76 2.45
CA TRP A 8 7.79 -12.38 1.98
C TRP A 8 7.31 -12.37 0.54
N ARG A 9 7.68 -13.35 -0.25
CA ARG A 9 7.19 -13.45 -1.62
C ARG A 9 5.69 -13.69 -1.65
N VAL A 10 5.21 -14.55 -0.75
CA VAL A 10 3.79 -14.81 -0.64
C VAL A 10 3.06 -13.55 -0.18
N ARG A 11 3.58 -12.90 0.84
CA ARG A 11 2.95 -11.67 1.35
C ARG A 11 2.95 -10.58 0.29
N ASN A 12 4.05 -10.50 -0.45
CA ASN A 12 4.15 -9.51 -1.52
C ASN A 12 3.11 -9.78 -2.60
N ALA A 13 2.93 -11.05 -2.96
CA ALA A 13 1.93 -11.42 -3.95
C ALA A 13 0.52 -11.08 -3.49
N VAL A 14 0.24 -11.28 -2.21
CA VAL A 14 -1.06 -10.92 -1.67
C VAL A 14 -1.26 -9.41 -1.72
N ALA A 15 -0.22 -8.65 -1.36
CA ALA A 15 -0.31 -7.19 -1.39
C ALA A 15 -0.54 -6.66 -2.80
N GLU A 16 -0.04 -7.38 -3.78
CA GLU A 16 -0.10 -6.97 -5.18
C GLU A 16 -1.43 -7.34 -5.84
N ASN A 17 -2.13 -8.31 -5.28
CA ASN A 17 -3.31 -8.88 -5.91
C ASN A 17 -4.47 -7.91 -5.87
N ILE A 18 -5.10 -7.67 -7.04
CA ILE A 18 -6.20 -6.71 -7.13
C ILE A 18 -7.45 -7.18 -6.40
N ASN A 19 -7.49 -8.45 -6.03
CA ASN A 19 -8.64 -9.00 -5.30
C ASN A 19 -8.44 -9.03 -3.79
N THR A 20 -7.30 -8.61 -3.30
CA THR A 20 -7.05 -8.60 -1.86
C THR A 20 -7.89 -7.53 -1.18
N PRO A 21 -8.66 -7.90 -0.16
CA PRO A 21 -9.54 -6.90 0.49
C PRO A 21 -8.75 -5.87 1.30
N ALA A 22 -9.40 -4.76 1.55
CA ALA A 22 -8.77 -3.62 2.21
C ALA A 22 -8.28 -3.94 3.62
N ASP A 23 -9.00 -4.80 4.36
CA ASP A 23 -8.58 -5.13 5.72
C ASP A 23 -7.31 -5.97 5.73
N VAL A 24 -7.14 -6.85 4.75
CA VAL A 24 -5.90 -7.61 4.62
C VAL A 24 -4.74 -6.68 4.25
N LEU A 25 -5.00 -5.73 3.37
CA LEU A 25 -3.99 -4.76 3.00
C LEU A 25 -3.59 -3.90 4.19
N ALA A 26 -4.54 -3.57 5.05
CA ALA A 26 -4.23 -2.81 6.26
C ALA A 26 -3.26 -3.58 7.16
N MET A 27 -3.41 -4.91 7.22
CA MET A 27 -2.49 -5.74 7.98
C MET A 27 -1.11 -5.76 7.34
N LEU A 28 -1.08 -5.88 6.02
CA LEU A 28 0.20 -5.93 5.31
C LEU A 28 0.93 -4.60 5.33
N ALA A 29 0.21 -3.52 5.59
CA ALA A 29 0.82 -2.20 5.73
C ALA A 29 1.75 -2.13 6.92
N LYS A 30 1.66 -3.10 7.84
CA LYS A 30 2.53 -3.16 9.00
C LYS A 30 3.58 -4.24 8.88
N ASP A 31 3.74 -4.79 7.69
CA ASP A 31 4.70 -5.84 7.45
C ASP A 31 6.12 -5.35 7.68
N VAL A 32 6.99 -6.24 8.17
CA VAL A 32 8.38 -5.87 8.41
C VAL A 32 9.13 -5.60 7.11
N ASP A 33 8.64 -6.16 6.01
CA ASP A 33 9.32 -6.05 4.73
C ASP A 33 8.90 -4.77 4.01
N ILE A 34 9.88 -4.00 3.61
CA ILE A 34 9.64 -2.73 2.94
C ILE A 34 8.91 -2.93 1.61
N ASP A 35 9.29 -3.96 0.88
CA ASP A 35 8.67 -4.22 -0.42
C ASP A 35 7.19 -4.51 -0.28
N VAL A 36 6.83 -5.26 0.76
CA VAL A 36 5.42 -5.57 1.00
C VAL A 36 4.65 -4.28 1.28
N ARG A 37 5.21 -3.43 2.13
CA ARG A 37 4.53 -2.16 2.44
C ARG A 37 4.39 -1.28 1.21
N CYS A 38 5.41 -1.27 0.35
CA CYS A 38 5.34 -0.52 -0.90
C CYS A 38 4.23 -1.06 -1.82
N MET A 39 4.12 -2.38 -1.89
CA MET A 39 3.07 -2.96 -2.72
C MET A 39 1.68 -2.56 -2.24
N VAL A 40 1.53 -2.42 -0.92
CA VAL A 40 0.25 -1.98 -0.38
C VAL A 40 -0.11 -0.59 -0.91
N THR A 41 0.88 0.30 -1.04
CA THR A 41 0.58 1.65 -1.54
C THR A 41 0.09 1.63 -2.98
N ASP A 42 0.51 0.63 -3.76
CA ASP A 42 0.11 0.52 -5.17
C ASP A 42 -1.24 -0.13 -5.37
N ASN A 43 -1.74 -0.82 -4.38
CA ASN A 43 -2.98 -1.57 -4.53
C ASN A 43 -4.17 -0.64 -4.45
N LYS A 44 -5.06 -0.70 -5.43
CA LYS A 44 -6.21 0.19 -5.49
C LYS A 44 -7.22 -0.08 -4.40
N ASN A 45 -7.17 -1.26 -3.81
CA ASN A 45 -8.10 -1.60 -2.73
C ASN A 45 -7.64 -1.09 -1.37
N THR A 46 -6.43 -0.56 -1.29
CA THR A 46 -5.91 -0.01 -0.04
C THR A 46 -6.72 1.23 0.34
N SER A 47 -7.18 1.26 1.58
CA SER A 47 -8.00 2.38 2.03
C SER A 47 -7.18 3.65 2.19
N VAL A 48 -7.87 4.79 2.16
CA VAL A 48 -7.22 6.08 2.38
C VAL A 48 -6.57 6.12 3.76
N GLU A 49 -7.25 5.57 4.76
CA GLU A 49 -6.68 5.54 6.11
C GLU A 49 -5.36 4.79 6.15
N THR A 50 -5.29 3.66 5.45
CA THR A 50 -4.05 2.90 5.40
C THR A 50 -2.96 3.68 4.69
N LEU A 51 -3.30 4.36 3.62
CA LEU A 51 -2.32 5.18 2.90
C LEU A 51 -1.84 6.35 3.74
N VAL A 52 -2.72 6.96 4.53
CA VAL A 52 -2.31 8.03 5.43
C VAL A 52 -1.30 7.50 6.44
N MET A 53 -1.56 6.32 6.99
CA MET A 53 -0.62 5.70 7.91
C MET A 53 0.72 5.45 7.24
N LEU A 54 0.70 4.92 6.03
CA LEU A 54 1.94 4.63 5.31
C LEU A 54 2.68 5.89 4.88
N SER A 55 1.99 7.00 4.73
CA SER A 55 2.64 8.26 4.40
C SER A 55 3.55 8.75 5.53
N LYS A 56 3.41 8.15 6.72
CA LYS A 56 4.25 8.46 7.86
C LYS A 56 5.23 7.35 8.17
N ASP A 57 5.43 6.45 7.23
CA ASP A 57 6.34 5.33 7.40
C ASP A 57 7.78 5.81 7.57
N ASN A 58 8.55 5.08 8.37
CA ASN A 58 9.95 5.38 8.59
C ASN A 58 10.77 5.30 7.32
N ASN A 59 10.36 4.44 6.42
CA ASN A 59 11.08 4.26 5.17
C ASN A 59 10.61 5.30 4.16
N GLU A 60 11.58 6.00 3.60
CA GLU A 60 11.30 7.09 2.69
C GLU A 60 10.58 6.64 1.43
N TRP A 61 10.94 5.49 0.90
CA TRP A 61 10.28 4.97 -0.29
C TRP A 61 8.82 4.68 -0.03
N VAL A 62 8.53 4.10 1.13
CA VAL A 62 7.16 3.76 1.48
C VAL A 62 6.35 5.03 1.69
N SER A 63 6.88 5.97 2.46
CA SER A 63 6.13 7.19 2.74
C SER A 63 5.88 8.00 1.47
N GLU A 64 6.88 8.06 0.60
CA GLU A 64 6.73 8.79 -0.65
C GLU A 64 5.72 8.12 -1.57
N ALA A 65 5.77 6.79 -1.66
CA ALA A 65 4.82 6.06 -2.47
C ALA A 65 3.40 6.26 -1.97
N ALA A 66 3.23 6.28 -0.65
CA ALA A 66 1.91 6.50 -0.07
C ALA A 66 1.40 7.91 -0.34
N GLU A 67 2.29 8.89 -0.26
CA GLU A 67 1.90 10.26 -0.56
C GLU A 67 1.48 10.41 -2.01
N ASN A 68 2.21 9.77 -2.91
CA ASN A 68 1.87 9.81 -4.32
C ASN A 68 0.53 9.13 -4.58
N ALA A 69 0.27 8.02 -3.91
CA ALA A 69 -0.99 7.32 -4.07
C ALA A 69 -2.15 8.16 -3.58
N LEU A 70 -1.96 8.88 -2.46
CA LEU A 70 -2.99 9.75 -1.94
C LEU A 70 -3.26 10.91 -2.89
N LYS A 71 -2.20 11.44 -3.45
CA LYS A 71 -2.31 12.54 -4.40
C LYS A 71 -3.09 12.11 -5.65
N GLU A 72 -2.79 10.92 -6.13
CA GLU A 72 -3.50 10.39 -7.30
C GLU A 72 -4.98 10.26 -7.04
N ARG A 73 -5.34 9.75 -5.87
CA ARG A 73 -6.74 9.56 -5.54
C ARG A 73 -7.46 10.90 -5.42
N LYS A 74 -6.79 11.86 -4.85
CA LYS A 74 -7.35 13.18 -4.71
C LYS A 74 -7.56 13.83 -6.06
N GLU A 75 -6.61 13.66 -6.96
CA GLU A 75 -6.71 14.24 -8.29
C GLU A 75 -7.85 13.63 -9.08
N LYS A 76 -8.00 12.31 -8.99
CA LYS A 76 -9.09 11.65 -9.69
C LYS A 76 -10.44 12.12 -9.18
N SER A 77 -10.56 12.25 -7.87
CA SER A 77 -11.78 12.71 -7.26
C SER A 77 -12.10 14.13 -7.70
N LYS A 78 -11.08 14.96 -7.72
CA LYS A 78 -11.23 16.36 -8.11
C LYS A 78 -11.65 16.48 -9.57
N THR A 79 -11.01 15.70 -10.43
CA THR A 79 -11.34 15.71 -11.84
C THR A 79 -12.79 15.33 -12.06
N ARG A 80 -13.24 14.35 -11.31
CA ARG A 80 -14.60 13.89 -11.42
C ARG A 80 -15.58 14.96 -10.99
N MET A 81 -15.25 15.67 -9.97
CA MET A 81 -16.13 16.70 -9.44
C MET A 81 -16.25 17.91 -10.36
N GLU A 82 -15.29 18.13 -11.17
CA GLU A 82 -15.34 19.25 -12.08
C GLU A 82 -16.29 19.05 -13.23
N ARG A 83 -16.79 17.86 -13.39
CA ARG A 83 -17.75 17.59 -14.44
C ARG A 83 -19.15 17.94 -13.96
#